data_3bed1333aea87c71052087ab08a27ddc
#
_entry.id   3bed1333aea87c71052087ab08a27ddc
#
_cell.length_a   1.000
_cell.length_b   1.000
_cell.length_c   1.000
_cell.angle_alpha   90.00
_cell.angle_beta   90.00
_cell.angle_gamma   90.00
#
_symmetry.space_group_name_H-M   'P 1'
#
loop_
_entity.id
_entity.type
_entity.pdbx_description
1 polymer ?
#
loop_
_entity_poly.entity_id
_entity_poly.type
_entity_poly.pdbx_seq_one_letter_code
_entity_poly.pdbx_strand_id
1 'polypeptide(L)'
;MTTRVPSGVPIAAAADDYMYEMQTHAALSEIIAAVTDGDLICRWWTAATSAERLGDDVWLLRDDAPFVFFALDHVPGSSEVTWTVTACVMEDWVGTRPSFSVRQEDDGTCAVEFRHIGLRPALECFEQCRAGWGHFMPSLRQFLETGRGRPNEPRDLSA
;
A
#
# COMPACT_ATOMS: atom_id res chain seq x y z
N MET A 1 13.29 9.23 -24.56
CA MET A 1 12.72 9.28 -23.94
C MET A 1 12.04 8.47 -23.53
N THR A 2 11.82 8.28 -23.00
CA THR A 2 11.28 7.41 -22.64
C THR A 2 10.13 7.41 -22.85
N THR A 3 9.76 6.72 -23.24
CA THR A 3 8.61 6.56 -23.46
C THR A 3 7.95 6.06 -22.48
N ARG A 4 8.13 6.33 -21.39
CA ARG A 4 7.46 5.83 -20.46
C ARG A 4 6.06 6.08 -20.60
N VAL A 5 5.25 5.24 -20.13
CA VAL A 5 3.85 5.36 -20.05
C VAL A 5 3.51 6.61 -19.35
N PRO A 6 2.59 7.42 -19.84
CA PRO A 6 2.20 8.62 -19.14
C PRO A 6 1.74 8.30 -17.75
N SER A 7 2.07 9.17 -16.83
CA SER A 7 1.66 8.93 -15.49
C SER A 7 0.15 8.93 -15.47
N GLY A 8 -0.43 8.15 -14.69
CA GLY A 8 -1.86 8.05 -14.66
C GLY A 8 -2.42 6.89 -15.43
N VAL A 9 -1.62 6.24 -16.26
CA VAL A 9 -2.10 5.05 -16.92
C VAL A 9 -1.73 3.87 -16.04
N PRO A 10 -2.68 3.32 -15.30
CA PRO A 10 -2.35 2.26 -14.36
C PRO A 10 -2.14 0.93 -15.04
N ILE A 11 -1.36 0.09 -14.40
CA ILE A 11 -1.14 -1.27 -14.87
C ILE A 11 -2.37 -2.09 -14.50
N ALA A 12 -2.81 -2.93 -15.42
CA ALA A 12 -4.01 -3.74 -15.21
C ALA A 12 -3.72 -4.93 -14.30
N ALA A 13 -4.74 -5.37 -13.59
CA ALA A 13 -4.63 -6.53 -12.72
C ALA A 13 -4.37 -7.79 -13.54
N ALA A 14 -3.63 -8.71 -12.96
CA ALA A 14 -3.34 -10.00 -13.57
C ALA A 14 -3.32 -11.07 -12.50
N ALA A 15 -3.44 -12.31 -12.93
CA ALA A 15 -3.57 -13.42 -11.99
C ALA A 15 -2.31 -13.62 -11.15
N ASP A 16 -1.14 -13.25 -11.65
CA ASP A 16 0.09 -13.46 -10.90
C ASP A 16 0.55 -12.22 -10.12
N ASP A 17 -0.32 -11.23 -9.95
CA ASP A 17 -0.01 -10.11 -9.07
C ASP A 17 0.16 -10.62 -7.64
N TYR A 18 1.03 -9.96 -6.89
CA TYR A 18 1.22 -10.31 -5.49
C TYR A 18 -0.08 -10.10 -4.70
N MET A 19 -0.42 -11.05 -3.84
CA MET A 19 -1.62 -10.95 -3.01
C MET A 19 -1.33 -11.38 -1.58
N TYR A 20 -2.05 -10.80 -0.65
CA TYR A 20 -1.94 -11.14 0.77
C TYR A 20 -3.32 -10.97 1.39
N GLU A 21 -3.71 -11.90 2.25
CA GLU A 21 -5.02 -11.80 2.88
C GLU A 21 -4.88 -11.90 4.38
N MET A 22 -5.65 -11.14 5.12
CA MET A 22 -5.59 -11.19 6.57
C MET A 22 -6.96 -10.90 7.16
N GLN A 23 -7.12 -11.22 8.44
CA GLN A 23 -8.33 -10.87 9.17
C GLN A 23 -7.95 -10.01 10.36
N THR A 24 -8.84 -9.11 10.74
CA THR A 24 -8.60 -8.23 11.87
C THR A 24 -9.91 -7.95 12.58
N HIS A 25 -9.81 -7.59 13.86
CA HIS A 25 -10.97 -7.19 14.63
C HIS A 25 -11.28 -5.71 14.48
N ALA A 26 -10.48 -4.96 13.74
CA ALA A 26 -10.72 -3.54 13.54
C ALA A 26 -11.98 -3.33 12.71
N ALA A 27 -12.63 -2.20 12.90
CA ALA A 27 -13.83 -1.86 12.15
C ALA A 27 -13.47 -1.45 10.73
N LEU A 28 -14.43 -1.59 9.82
CA LEU A 28 -14.23 -1.20 8.43
C LEU A 28 -13.71 0.23 8.33
N SER A 29 -14.31 1.17 9.08
CA SER A 29 -13.91 2.57 8.99
C SER A 29 -12.48 2.77 9.45
N GLU A 30 -12.01 1.99 10.42
CA GLU A 30 -10.64 2.09 10.89
C GLU A 30 -9.67 1.58 9.84
N ILE A 31 -10.04 0.50 9.15
CA ILE A 31 -9.19 -0.06 8.11
C ILE A 31 -9.08 0.92 6.95
N ILE A 32 -10.21 1.48 6.53
CA ILE A 32 -10.20 2.43 5.43
C ILE A 32 -9.35 3.65 5.78
N ALA A 33 -9.47 4.15 7.00
CA ALA A 33 -8.66 5.30 7.42
C ALA A 33 -7.17 4.96 7.38
N ALA A 34 -6.80 3.76 7.81
CA ALA A 34 -5.40 3.36 7.89
C ALA A 34 -4.73 3.29 6.52
N VAL A 35 -5.52 3.12 5.45
CA VAL A 35 -4.96 3.00 4.11
C VAL A 35 -5.29 4.21 3.22
N THR A 36 -5.98 5.22 3.76
CA THR A 36 -6.27 6.42 2.99
C THR A 36 -5.63 7.66 3.59
N ASP A 37 -5.31 7.65 4.87
CA ASP A 37 -4.71 8.80 5.53
C ASP A 37 -3.20 8.61 5.55
N GLY A 38 -2.47 9.50 4.89
CA GLY A 38 -1.02 9.37 4.80
C GLY A 38 -0.32 9.35 6.13
N ASP A 39 -0.81 10.12 7.10
CA ASP A 39 -0.19 10.11 8.42
C ASP A 39 -0.35 8.75 9.10
N LEU A 40 -1.50 8.11 8.89
CA LEU A 40 -1.69 6.77 9.45
C LEU A 40 -0.88 5.74 8.66
N ILE A 41 -0.76 5.90 7.35
CA ILE A 41 0.04 4.99 6.52
C ILE A 41 1.48 4.95 7.03
N CYS A 42 2.01 6.08 7.45
CA CYS A 42 3.38 6.14 7.97
C CYS A 42 3.55 5.41 9.28
N ARG A 43 2.46 5.03 9.94
CA ARG A 43 2.56 4.34 11.22
C ARG A 43 2.72 2.84 11.07
N TRP A 44 2.50 2.32 9.89
CA TRP A 44 2.66 0.88 9.67
C TRP A 44 3.49 0.55 8.42
N TRP A 45 3.72 1.50 7.52
CA TRP A 45 4.44 1.23 6.29
C TRP A 45 5.89 1.68 6.38
N THR A 46 6.63 1.48 5.28
CA THR A 46 8.06 1.56 5.27
C THR A 46 8.63 2.91 4.89
N ALA A 47 9.83 3.14 5.36
CA ALA A 47 10.75 4.20 4.94
C ALA A 47 10.21 5.63 5.04
N ALA A 48 8.95 5.82 5.20
CA ALA A 48 8.42 7.16 5.27
C ALA A 48 8.16 7.54 6.71
N THR A 49 8.74 8.66 7.14
CA THR A 49 8.49 9.14 8.47
C THR A 49 7.49 10.27 8.45
N SER A 50 7.10 10.73 7.26
CA SER A 50 6.11 11.78 7.16
C SER A 50 5.33 11.64 5.87
N ALA A 51 4.16 12.25 5.85
CA ALA A 51 3.30 12.26 4.68
C ALA A 51 2.82 13.67 4.42
N GLU A 52 2.67 14.01 3.16
CA GLU A 52 2.20 15.32 2.77
C GLU A 52 1.11 15.16 1.73
N ARG A 53 0.00 15.82 1.91
CA ARG A 53 -1.07 15.77 0.93
C ARG A 53 -0.84 16.89 -0.06
N LEU A 54 -0.67 16.52 -1.31
CA LEU A 54 -0.33 17.48 -2.36
C LEU A 54 -1.53 17.94 -3.18
N GLY A 55 -2.68 17.38 -2.95
CA GLY A 55 -3.89 17.77 -3.68
C GLY A 55 -5.01 17.01 -3.06
N ASP A 56 -6.14 16.93 -3.77
CA ASP A 56 -7.28 16.27 -3.19
C ASP A 56 -7.01 14.79 -2.96
N ASP A 57 -6.32 14.16 -3.90
CA ASP A 57 -6.13 12.73 -3.82
C ASP A 57 -4.70 12.27 -4.00
N VAL A 58 -3.74 13.14 -3.87
CA VAL A 58 -2.34 12.77 -4.08
C VAL A 58 -1.57 12.89 -2.78
N TRP A 59 -0.83 11.86 -2.45
CA TRP A 59 0.00 11.83 -1.25
C TRP A 59 1.46 11.63 -1.62
N LEU A 60 2.32 12.26 -0.86
CA LEU A 60 3.76 12.06 -0.94
C LEU A 60 4.22 11.52 0.39
N LEU A 61 4.87 10.38 0.38
CA LEU A 61 5.49 9.84 1.58
C LEU A 61 6.98 10.01 1.47
N ARG A 62 7.61 10.44 2.56
CA ARG A 62 9.05 10.65 2.53
C ARG A 62 9.68 10.55 3.91
N ASP A 63 10.96 10.39 3.90
CA ASP A 63 11.80 10.46 5.08
C ASP A 63 12.72 11.65 4.83
N ASP A 64 13.96 11.48 4.46
CA ASP A 64 14.82 12.59 4.13
C ASP A 64 14.53 13.09 2.72
N ALA A 65 14.07 12.23 1.86
CA ALA A 65 13.79 12.57 0.47
C ALA A 65 12.50 11.89 0.07
N PRO A 66 11.88 12.35 -1.01
CA PRO A 66 10.65 11.71 -1.47
C PRO A 66 10.86 10.21 -1.70
N PHE A 67 9.96 9.41 -1.19
CA PHE A 67 10.03 7.97 -1.38
C PHE A 67 9.03 7.52 -2.42
N VAL A 68 7.76 7.90 -2.26
CA VAL A 68 6.73 7.50 -3.21
C VAL A 68 5.64 8.56 -3.27
N PHE A 69 5.17 8.81 -4.48
CA PHE A 69 3.98 9.65 -4.69
C PHE A 69 2.90 8.69 -5.19
N PHE A 70 1.72 8.79 -4.66
CA PHE A 70 0.64 7.97 -5.17
C PHE A 70 -0.66 8.75 -5.18
N ALA A 71 -1.51 8.42 -6.13
CA ALA A 71 -2.86 8.97 -6.21
C ALA A 71 -3.80 7.98 -5.56
N LEU A 72 -4.70 8.50 -4.74
CA LEU A 72 -5.60 7.67 -3.99
C LEU A 72 -6.92 7.58 -4.73
N ASP A 73 -7.42 6.36 -4.89
CA ASP A 73 -8.70 6.14 -5.52
C ASP A 73 -9.60 5.48 -4.51
N HIS A 74 -10.48 6.25 -3.91
CA HIS A 74 -11.41 5.74 -2.93
C HIS A 74 -12.71 6.55 -3.01
N VAL A 75 -13.79 5.87 -3.30
CA VAL A 75 -15.11 6.50 -3.32
C VAL A 75 -15.67 6.43 -1.90
N PRO A 76 -16.10 7.55 -1.32
CA PRO A 76 -16.65 7.53 0.04
C PRO A 76 -17.73 6.47 0.16
N GLY A 77 -17.64 5.66 1.20
CA GLY A 77 -18.57 4.57 1.42
C GLY A 77 -18.16 3.26 0.79
N SER A 78 -17.14 3.27 -0.06
CA SER A 78 -16.65 2.05 -0.68
C SER A 78 -15.76 1.27 0.28
N SER A 79 -15.79 -0.04 0.17
CA SER A 79 -14.90 -0.90 0.95
C SER A 79 -13.61 -1.23 0.19
N GLU A 80 -13.34 -0.51 -0.90
CA GLU A 80 -12.12 -0.71 -1.66
C GLU A 80 -11.31 0.56 -1.74
N VAL A 81 -9.99 0.45 -1.64
CA VAL A 81 -9.08 1.56 -1.75
C VAL A 81 -7.94 1.13 -2.65
N THR A 82 -7.60 1.96 -3.63
CA THR A 82 -6.48 1.68 -4.52
C THR A 82 -5.54 2.87 -4.54
N TRP A 83 -4.26 2.61 -4.43
CA TRP A 83 -3.23 3.62 -4.61
C TRP A 83 -2.66 3.40 -6.01
N THR A 84 -2.50 4.44 -6.79
CA THR A 84 -1.79 4.33 -8.06
C THR A 84 -0.46 5.04 -7.89
N VAL A 85 0.64 4.31 -8.00
CA VAL A 85 1.97 4.87 -7.79
C VAL A 85 2.32 5.71 -9.01
N THR A 86 2.51 7.01 -8.80
CA THR A 86 2.80 7.92 -9.91
C THR A 86 4.28 8.26 -10.00
N ALA A 87 5.02 8.11 -8.91
CA ALA A 87 6.46 8.26 -8.91
C ALA A 87 7.01 7.54 -7.70
N CYS A 88 8.19 6.96 -7.80
CA CYS A 88 8.77 6.18 -6.71
C CYS A 88 10.26 6.05 -6.91
N VAL A 89 11.00 5.92 -5.80
CA VAL A 89 12.43 5.66 -5.88
C VAL A 89 12.68 4.30 -6.56
N MET A 90 11.70 3.39 -6.48
CA MET A 90 11.78 2.15 -7.22
C MET A 90 10.98 2.33 -8.50
N GLU A 91 11.67 2.51 -9.61
CA GLU A 91 10.99 2.80 -10.86
C GLU A 91 10.01 1.72 -11.28
N ASP A 92 10.28 0.48 -10.93
CA ASP A 92 9.39 -0.61 -11.30
C ASP A 92 8.01 -0.46 -10.68
N TRP A 93 7.88 0.36 -9.67
CA TRP A 93 6.59 0.56 -9.02
C TRP A 93 5.71 1.58 -9.74
N VAL A 94 6.28 2.40 -10.60
CA VAL A 94 5.48 3.45 -11.26
C VAL A 94 4.41 2.79 -12.11
N GLY A 95 3.16 3.19 -11.90
CA GLY A 95 2.01 2.62 -12.58
C GLY A 95 1.40 1.42 -11.88
N THR A 96 2.10 0.83 -10.91
CA THR A 96 1.50 -0.28 -10.17
C THR A 96 0.47 0.25 -9.18
N ARG A 97 -0.40 -0.64 -8.71
CA ARG A 97 -1.53 -0.21 -7.88
C ARG A 97 -1.72 -1.10 -6.67
N PRO A 98 -1.17 -0.72 -5.52
CA PRO A 98 -1.54 -1.41 -4.27
C PRO A 98 -3.03 -1.21 -4.00
N SER A 99 -3.76 -2.29 -3.82
CA SER A 99 -5.21 -2.24 -3.69
C SER A 99 -5.66 -3.01 -2.45
N PHE A 100 -6.61 -2.45 -1.72
CA PHE A 100 -7.14 -3.06 -0.50
C PHE A 100 -8.63 -3.24 -0.66
N SER A 101 -9.12 -4.46 -0.46
CA SER A 101 -10.55 -4.75 -0.46
C SER A 101 -10.91 -5.29 0.91
N VAL A 102 -11.93 -4.73 1.53
CA VAL A 102 -12.30 -5.10 2.89
C VAL A 102 -13.68 -5.73 2.87
N ARG A 103 -13.82 -6.88 3.53
CA ARG A 103 -15.08 -7.58 3.60
C ARG A 103 -15.42 -7.83 5.08
N GLN A 104 -16.61 -7.41 5.49
CA GLN A 104 -17.05 -7.68 6.85
C GLN A 104 -17.53 -9.11 6.92
N GLU A 105 -17.07 -9.83 7.95
CA GLU A 105 -17.41 -11.24 8.11
C GLU A 105 -18.51 -11.40 9.15
N ASP A 106 -19.15 -12.57 9.15
CA ASP A 106 -20.25 -12.83 10.09
C ASP A 106 -19.80 -12.88 11.53
N ASP A 107 -18.53 -13.18 11.78
CA ASP A 107 -18.04 -13.30 13.15
C ASP A 107 -17.61 -11.97 13.76
N GLY A 108 -17.88 -10.87 13.08
CA GLY A 108 -17.52 -9.55 13.61
C GLY A 108 -16.14 -9.06 13.22
N THR A 109 -15.39 -9.88 12.49
CA THR A 109 -14.08 -9.44 12.00
C THR A 109 -14.21 -8.89 10.60
N CYS A 110 -13.13 -8.31 10.09
CA CYS A 110 -13.05 -7.90 8.70
C CYS A 110 -11.92 -8.68 8.04
N ALA A 111 -12.14 -9.09 6.81
CA ALA A 111 -11.10 -9.70 5.98
C ALA A 111 -10.58 -8.62 5.05
N VAL A 112 -9.26 -8.50 4.97
CA VAL A 112 -8.63 -7.53 4.07
C VAL A 112 -7.85 -8.31 3.03
N GLU A 113 -8.21 -8.09 1.77
CA GLU A 113 -7.48 -8.70 0.69
C GLU A 113 -6.60 -7.62 0.08
N PHE A 114 -5.30 -7.80 0.15
CA PHE A 114 -4.35 -6.87 -0.42
C PHE A 114 -3.82 -7.45 -1.72
N ARG A 115 -3.81 -6.64 -2.77
CA ARG A 115 -3.22 -7.05 -4.04
C ARG A 115 -2.35 -5.89 -4.52
N HIS A 116 -1.10 -6.16 -4.83
CA HIS A 116 -0.26 -5.13 -5.42
C HIS A 116 -0.30 -5.35 -6.93
N ILE A 117 -1.25 -4.71 -7.58
CA ILE A 117 -1.47 -4.89 -9.02
C ILE A 117 -0.24 -4.42 -9.76
N GLY A 118 0.33 -5.28 -10.58
CA GLY A 118 1.55 -5.00 -11.33
C GLY A 118 2.82 -5.54 -10.68
N LEU A 119 2.77 -5.96 -9.42
CA LEU A 119 3.94 -6.57 -8.79
C LEU A 119 3.90 -8.06 -9.09
N ARG A 120 4.71 -8.49 -10.04
CA ARG A 120 4.67 -9.83 -10.59
C ARG A 120 6.03 -10.49 -10.55
N PRO A 121 6.08 -11.82 -10.58
CA PRO A 121 7.35 -12.52 -10.48
C PRO A 121 8.38 -12.12 -11.54
N ALA A 122 7.95 -11.58 -12.66
CA ALA A 122 8.88 -11.16 -13.70
C ALA A 122 9.67 -9.91 -13.33
N LEU A 123 9.23 -9.14 -12.34
CA LEU A 123 9.96 -7.92 -11.96
C LEU A 123 11.20 -8.29 -11.13
N GLU A 124 12.29 -7.57 -11.35
CA GLU A 124 13.51 -7.81 -10.59
C GLU A 124 13.30 -7.63 -9.11
N CYS A 125 12.45 -6.68 -8.73
CA CYS A 125 12.24 -6.41 -7.32
C CYS A 125 11.22 -7.33 -6.66
N PHE A 126 10.68 -8.32 -7.40
CA PHE A 126 9.53 -9.06 -6.89
C PHE A 126 9.80 -9.72 -5.55
N GLU A 127 10.91 -10.45 -5.42
CA GLU A 127 11.17 -11.17 -4.18
C GLU A 127 11.39 -10.22 -3.00
N GLN A 128 12.09 -9.13 -3.24
CA GLN A 128 12.34 -8.16 -2.20
C GLN A 128 11.03 -7.45 -1.81
N CYS A 129 10.21 -7.13 -2.78
CA CYS A 129 8.95 -6.43 -2.51
C CYS A 129 7.96 -7.37 -1.84
N ARG A 130 7.95 -8.64 -2.25
CA ARG A 130 7.09 -9.63 -1.63
C ARG A 130 7.47 -9.80 -0.16
N ALA A 131 8.77 -9.86 0.12
CA ALA A 131 9.23 -9.96 1.51
C ALA A 131 8.86 -8.70 2.30
N GLY A 132 8.95 -7.55 1.66
CA GLY A 132 8.55 -6.30 2.30
C GLY A 132 7.08 -6.30 2.68
N TRP A 133 6.21 -6.66 1.75
CA TRP A 133 4.79 -6.73 2.06
C TRP A 133 4.50 -7.80 3.09
N GLY A 134 5.26 -8.90 3.10
CA GLY A 134 5.13 -9.92 4.13
C GLY A 134 5.46 -9.41 5.52
N HIS A 135 6.18 -8.31 5.61
CA HIS A 135 6.44 -7.63 6.87
C HIS A 135 5.37 -6.57 7.13
N PHE A 136 5.03 -5.77 6.11
CA PHE A 136 4.19 -4.62 6.33
C PHE A 136 2.71 -4.95 6.45
N MET A 137 2.24 -6.04 5.86
CA MET A 137 0.85 -6.42 6.07
C MET A 137 0.61 -6.87 7.52
N PRO A 138 1.46 -7.69 8.13
CA PRO A 138 1.32 -7.93 9.57
C PRO A 138 1.51 -6.67 10.40
N SER A 139 2.34 -5.72 9.95
CA SER A 139 2.49 -4.44 10.64
C SER A 139 1.17 -3.66 10.60
N LEU A 140 0.49 -3.65 9.46
CA LEU A 140 -0.82 -3.02 9.35
C LEU A 140 -1.81 -3.66 10.29
N ARG A 141 -1.84 -4.99 10.34
CA ARG A 141 -2.75 -5.69 11.23
C ARG A 141 -2.47 -5.33 12.68
N GLN A 142 -1.19 -5.31 13.06
CA GLN A 142 -0.81 -4.94 14.41
C GLN A 142 -1.24 -3.51 14.73
N PHE A 143 -1.05 -2.59 13.78
CA PHE A 143 -1.46 -1.20 13.97
C PHE A 143 -2.98 -1.13 14.18
N LEU A 144 -3.74 -1.87 13.38
CA LEU A 144 -5.19 -1.85 13.49
C LEU A 144 -5.67 -2.41 14.82
N GLU A 145 -4.97 -3.39 15.37
CA GLU A 145 -5.44 -4.05 16.59
C GLU A 145 -4.87 -3.46 17.86
N THR A 146 -3.74 -2.76 17.79
CA THR A 146 -3.11 -2.24 18.99
C THR A 146 -2.83 -0.74 18.94
N GLY A 147 -2.98 -0.11 17.78
CA GLY A 147 -2.63 1.30 17.61
C GLY A 147 -1.16 1.52 17.30
N ARG A 148 -0.37 0.44 17.21
CA ARG A 148 1.04 0.56 16.99
C ARG A 148 1.51 -0.45 15.98
N GLY A 149 1.94 -0.03 14.79
CA GLY A 149 2.51 -0.89 13.79
C GLY A 149 4.02 -0.99 13.92
N ARG A 150 4.66 -1.53 12.89
CA ARG A 150 6.12 -1.62 12.81
C ARG A 150 6.55 -0.98 11.49
N PRO A 151 6.55 0.37 11.42
CA PRO A 151 6.92 1.05 10.19
C PRO A 151 8.41 0.89 9.93
N ASN A 152 8.81 1.41 8.80
CA ASN A 152 10.18 1.33 8.30
C ASN A 152 10.46 -0.04 7.73
N GLU A 153 11.43 -0.11 6.86
CA GLU A 153 11.63 -1.34 6.16
C GLU A 153 12.25 -2.40 7.03
N PRO A 154 11.97 -3.65 6.75
CA PRO A 154 12.57 -4.75 7.48
C PRO A 154 14.08 -4.74 7.26
N ARG A 155 14.83 -4.95 8.33
CA ARG A 155 16.26 -4.90 8.21
C ARG A 155 16.83 -5.93 7.29
N ASP A 156 16.15 -7.05 7.17
CA ASP A 156 16.67 -8.10 6.32
C ASP A 156 16.68 -7.72 4.86
N LEU A 157 15.87 -6.78 4.45
CA LEU A 157 15.82 -6.42 3.06
C LEU A 157 16.99 -5.58 2.63
N SER A 158 17.66 -4.95 3.56
CA SER A 158 18.75 -4.11 3.18
C SER A 158 20.04 -4.88 3.01
N ALA A 159 20.03 -6.13 3.27
CA ALA A 159 21.26 -6.90 3.19
C ALA A 159 21.66 -7.19 1.76
#